data_c5d00fee857017eee8a89c9e1020b3c1
#
_entry.id   c5d00fee857017eee8a89c9e1020b3c1
#
_cell.length_a   1.000
_cell.length_b   1.000
_cell.length_c   1.000
_cell.angle_alpha   90.00
_cell.angle_beta   90.00
_cell.angle_gamma   90.00
#
_symmetry.space_group_name_H-M   'P 1'
#
loop_
_entity.id
_entity.type
_entity.pdbx_description
1 polymer ?
#
loop_
_entity_poly.entity_id
_entity_poly.type
_entity_poly.pdbx_seq_one_letter_code
_entity_poly.pdbx_strand_id
1 'polypeptide(L)'
;IKCGLGPVYEFPYHEGFNYLGAGLLLLLPFALLLNGKTILAAPKKHPVLLLLVVGFFLYALSNRVRYAGVEIFTYPLPAWSNFLTGTFRASGRFFWLVSLLVLFVTLASLLKKRSWLPTLVITCLVTTALILQVKDVRPWLDRIKTEAKKPSKLNYADWAPVMAQVDKLVMYPTYQCAHPHYQHYIWVMQMAGYYGKLLNSGYVARSKLNCAADKLAINQAFFPNQLYVLSSAVYANAPF
;
A
#
# COMPACT_ATOMS: atom_id res chain seq x y z
N ILE A 1 -3.56 -12.29 20.84
CA ILE A 1 -3.75 -13.49 20.03
C ILE A 1 -2.79 -13.34 18.86
N LYS A 2 -1.61 -13.97 18.93
CA LYS A 2 -0.81 -14.21 17.75
C LYS A 2 -1.56 -15.28 16.97
N CYS A 3 -2.52 -14.88 16.15
CA CYS A 3 -2.94 -15.74 15.06
C CYS A 3 -1.65 -16.02 14.30
N GLY A 4 -1.25 -17.27 14.12
CA GLY A 4 0.02 -17.73 13.56
C GLY A 4 0.43 -17.19 12.17
N LEU A 5 -0.11 -16.07 11.80
CA LEU A 5 0.32 -15.13 10.79
C LEU A 5 1.53 -14.43 11.39
N GLY A 6 2.72 -14.94 11.11
CA GLY A 6 3.98 -14.31 11.46
C GLY A 6 3.96 -12.83 11.13
N PRO A 7 4.94 -12.03 11.58
CA PRO A 7 4.93 -10.60 11.40
C PRO A 7 4.83 -10.28 9.90
N VAL A 8 3.60 -10.00 9.46
CA VAL A 8 3.25 -9.62 8.08
C VAL A 8 4.05 -8.40 7.62
N TYR A 9 4.73 -7.77 8.55
CA TYR A 9 5.48 -6.52 8.42
C TYR A 9 6.85 -6.66 7.74
N GLU A 10 7.37 -7.88 7.58
CA GLU A 10 8.66 -8.14 6.94
C GLU A 10 8.57 -8.38 5.44
N PHE A 11 7.33 -8.40 4.90
CA PHE A 11 7.15 -8.66 3.49
C PHE A 11 7.26 -7.38 2.66
N PRO A 12 8.11 -7.37 1.62
CA PRO A 12 8.26 -6.21 0.74
C PRO A 12 7.00 -5.92 -0.10
N TYR A 13 5.95 -6.76 0.02
CA TYR A 13 4.74 -6.69 -0.80
C TYR A 13 3.50 -6.40 0.04
N HIS A 14 3.38 -5.19 0.56
CA HIS A 14 2.25 -4.76 1.40
C HIS A 14 0.89 -4.75 0.67
N GLU A 15 0.88 -4.73 -0.64
CA GLU A 15 -0.34 -4.59 -1.46
C GLU A 15 -1.14 -5.89 -1.61
N GLY A 16 -0.56 -7.04 -1.28
CA GLY A 16 -1.20 -8.37 -1.37
C GLY A 16 -1.87 -8.84 -0.09
N PHE A 17 -1.93 -8.02 0.95
CA PHE A 17 -2.52 -8.44 2.23
C PHE A 17 -4.04 -8.24 2.22
N ASN A 18 -4.74 -9.34 1.95
CA ASN A 18 -6.20 -9.38 1.82
C ASN A 18 -6.86 -9.96 3.09
N TYR A 19 -6.77 -9.22 4.18
CA TYR A 19 -7.32 -9.59 5.47
C TYR A 19 -8.61 -8.81 5.78
N LEU A 20 -9.64 -9.52 6.21
CA LEU A 20 -10.96 -8.93 6.50
C LEU A 20 -11.01 -8.20 7.85
N GLY A 21 -10.08 -8.51 8.74
CA GLY A 21 -10.06 -8.00 10.11
C GLY A 21 -10.79 -8.90 11.11
N ALA A 22 -10.29 -8.94 12.34
CA ALA A 22 -10.80 -9.82 13.39
C ALA A 22 -12.27 -9.52 13.73
N GLY A 23 -12.68 -8.26 13.67
CA GLY A 23 -14.06 -7.86 13.91
C GLY A 23 -15.03 -8.43 12.88
N LEU A 24 -14.71 -8.30 11.58
CA LEU A 24 -15.56 -8.82 10.52
C LEU A 24 -15.58 -10.37 10.53
N LEU A 25 -14.45 -11.00 10.81
CA LEU A 25 -14.35 -12.45 10.96
C LEU A 25 -15.23 -12.98 12.12
N LEU A 26 -15.38 -12.21 13.19
CA LEU A 26 -16.32 -12.52 14.27
C LEU A 26 -17.77 -12.41 13.80
N LEU A 27 -18.14 -11.35 13.08
CA LEU A 27 -19.53 -11.09 12.67
C LEU A 27 -20.04 -12.03 11.58
N LEU A 28 -19.16 -12.47 10.68
CA LEU A 28 -19.51 -13.25 9.49
C LEU A 28 -20.26 -14.58 9.82
N PRO A 29 -19.82 -15.42 10.76
CA PRO A 29 -20.55 -16.63 11.15
C PRO A 29 -21.97 -16.33 11.63
N PHE A 30 -22.15 -15.27 12.43
CA PHE A 30 -23.49 -14.88 12.90
C PHE A 30 -24.40 -14.42 11.77
N ALA A 31 -23.87 -13.65 10.82
CA ALA A 31 -24.63 -13.26 9.63
C ALA A 31 -25.05 -14.47 8.79
N LEU A 32 -24.17 -15.46 8.64
CA LEU A 32 -24.46 -16.70 7.94
C LEU A 32 -25.49 -17.56 8.68
N LEU A 33 -25.40 -17.68 9.99
CA LEU A 33 -26.38 -18.39 10.81
C LEU A 33 -27.77 -17.73 10.71
N LEU A 34 -27.82 -16.41 10.72
CA LEU A 34 -29.07 -15.68 10.72
C LEU A 34 -29.73 -15.55 9.32
N ASN A 35 -28.96 -15.46 8.24
CA ASN A 35 -29.44 -15.23 6.88
C ASN A 35 -28.75 -16.08 5.82
N GLY A 36 -28.10 -17.17 6.19
CA GLY A 36 -27.31 -17.99 5.28
C GLY A 36 -28.06 -18.39 4.00
N LYS A 37 -29.32 -18.82 4.11
CA LYS A 37 -30.16 -19.17 2.95
C LYS A 37 -30.30 -18.00 1.98
N THR A 38 -30.51 -16.79 2.47
CA THR A 38 -30.64 -15.57 1.63
C THR A 38 -29.32 -15.18 1.01
N ILE A 39 -28.24 -15.21 1.81
CA ILE A 39 -26.88 -14.88 1.34
C ILE A 39 -26.43 -15.87 0.26
N LEU A 40 -26.64 -17.17 0.48
CA LEU A 40 -26.25 -18.21 -0.48
C LEU A 40 -27.14 -18.23 -1.74
N ALA A 41 -28.36 -17.71 -1.65
CA ALA A 41 -29.24 -17.58 -2.82
C ALA A 41 -28.98 -16.28 -3.63
N ALA A 42 -28.30 -15.29 -3.05
CA ALA A 42 -28.03 -13.99 -3.68
C ALA A 42 -27.26 -14.12 -5.02
N PRO A 43 -26.26 -15.00 -5.15
CA PRO A 43 -25.56 -15.22 -6.42
C PRO A 43 -26.48 -15.62 -7.58
N LYS A 44 -27.49 -16.44 -7.31
CA LYS A 44 -28.48 -16.84 -8.34
C LYS A 44 -29.36 -15.69 -8.79
N LYS A 45 -29.65 -14.73 -7.90
CA LYS A 45 -30.46 -13.55 -8.19
C LYS A 45 -29.65 -12.44 -8.87
N HIS A 46 -28.36 -12.39 -8.61
CA HIS A 46 -27.45 -11.33 -9.10
C HIS A 46 -26.19 -11.93 -9.76
N PRO A 47 -26.35 -12.65 -10.91
CA PRO A 47 -25.23 -13.38 -11.54
C PRO A 47 -24.10 -12.44 -12.00
N VAL A 48 -24.43 -11.24 -12.47
CA VAL A 48 -23.43 -10.24 -12.88
C VAL A 48 -22.57 -9.80 -11.67
N LEU A 49 -23.21 -9.54 -10.51
CA LEU A 49 -22.48 -9.19 -9.29
C LEU A 49 -21.57 -10.32 -8.84
N LEU A 50 -22.03 -11.57 -8.91
CA LEU A 50 -21.21 -12.75 -8.62
C LEU A 50 -19.99 -12.79 -9.54
N LEU A 51 -20.19 -12.63 -10.85
CA LEU A 51 -19.09 -12.63 -11.83
C LEU A 51 -18.05 -11.55 -11.50
N LEU A 52 -18.49 -10.33 -11.17
CA LEU A 52 -17.61 -9.23 -10.78
C LEU A 52 -16.82 -9.54 -9.50
N VAL A 53 -17.51 -10.06 -8.47
CA VAL A 53 -16.87 -10.40 -7.17
C VAL A 53 -15.83 -11.51 -7.37
N VAL A 54 -16.18 -12.56 -8.11
CA VAL A 54 -15.23 -13.65 -8.42
C VAL A 54 -14.08 -13.13 -9.27
N GLY A 55 -14.35 -12.32 -10.28
CA GLY A 55 -13.32 -11.71 -11.13
C GLY A 55 -12.34 -10.85 -10.32
N PHE A 56 -12.84 -9.96 -9.45
CA PHE A 56 -12.01 -9.14 -8.58
C PHE A 56 -11.22 -9.97 -7.55
N PHE A 57 -11.84 -11.01 -6.99
CA PHE A 57 -11.17 -11.91 -6.07
C PHE A 57 -10.01 -12.65 -6.77
N LEU A 58 -10.25 -13.25 -7.92
CA LEU A 58 -9.23 -13.94 -8.70
C LEU A 58 -8.11 -13.00 -9.14
N TYR A 59 -8.48 -11.80 -9.59
CA TYR A 59 -7.49 -10.78 -9.96
C TYR A 59 -6.64 -10.33 -8.77
N ALA A 60 -7.25 -10.20 -7.59
CA ALA A 60 -6.56 -9.83 -6.37
C ALA A 60 -5.58 -10.90 -5.86
N LEU A 61 -5.85 -12.18 -6.14
CA LEU A 61 -4.92 -13.28 -5.80
C LEU A 61 -3.60 -13.18 -6.56
N SER A 62 -3.57 -12.47 -7.71
CA SER A 62 -2.40 -12.39 -8.59
C SER A 62 -1.95 -13.78 -9.10
N ASN A 63 -0.92 -13.80 -9.94
CA ASN A 63 -0.33 -15.04 -10.45
C ASN A 63 0.64 -15.73 -9.47
N ARG A 64 0.94 -15.08 -8.35
CA ARG A 64 1.75 -15.63 -7.25
C ARG A 64 0.90 -15.70 -6.01
N VAL A 65 0.27 -16.85 -5.79
CA VAL A 65 -0.58 -17.04 -4.61
C VAL A 65 0.29 -17.32 -3.40
N ARG A 66 0.14 -16.49 -2.37
CA ARG A 66 0.89 -16.60 -1.12
C ARG A 66 -0.03 -16.72 0.08
N TYR A 67 0.39 -17.53 1.05
CA TYR A 67 -0.25 -17.62 2.35
C TYR A 67 0.80 -17.50 3.44
N ALA A 68 0.57 -16.64 4.40
CA ALA A 68 1.51 -16.33 5.50
C ALA A 68 2.95 -16.05 5.03
N GLY A 69 3.09 -15.41 3.86
CA GLY A 69 4.40 -15.08 3.26
C GLY A 69 5.05 -16.20 2.46
N VAL A 70 4.53 -17.42 2.54
CA VAL A 70 5.01 -18.55 1.75
C VAL A 70 4.28 -18.58 0.41
N GLU A 71 5.03 -18.74 -0.68
CA GLU A 71 4.48 -18.93 -2.01
C GLU A 71 3.92 -20.35 -2.12
N ILE A 72 2.60 -20.45 -2.34
CA ILE A 72 1.90 -21.75 -2.45
C ILE A 72 2.03 -22.26 -3.88
N PHE A 73 1.75 -21.41 -4.85
CA PHE A 73 1.92 -21.72 -6.27
C PHE A 73 2.03 -20.45 -7.10
N THR A 74 2.69 -20.60 -8.26
CA THR A 74 2.79 -19.57 -9.29
C THR A 74 2.33 -20.16 -10.61
N TYR A 75 1.55 -19.40 -11.37
CA TYR A 75 1.14 -19.79 -12.71
C TYR A 75 1.55 -18.72 -13.74
N PRO A 76 1.93 -19.14 -14.96
CA PRO A 76 2.33 -18.20 -16.00
C PRO A 76 1.13 -17.39 -16.46
N LEU A 77 1.31 -16.08 -16.62
CA LEU A 77 0.29 -15.22 -17.21
C LEU A 77 0.42 -15.25 -18.74
N PRO A 78 -0.67 -15.38 -19.49
CA PRO A 78 -0.63 -15.29 -20.94
C PRO A 78 -0.24 -13.86 -21.37
N ALA A 79 0.44 -13.73 -22.50
CA ALA A 79 0.98 -12.45 -22.98
C ALA A 79 -0.07 -11.34 -23.12
N TRP A 80 -1.32 -11.68 -23.51
CA TRP A 80 -2.41 -10.71 -23.60
C TRP A 80 -2.78 -10.08 -22.25
N SER A 81 -2.55 -10.77 -21.12
CA SER A 81 -2.85 -10.23 -19.78
C SER A 81 -1.89 -9.12 -19.35
N ASN A 82 -0.76 -8.94 -20.04
CA ASN A 82 0.22 -7.89 -19.74
C ASN A 82 -0.39 -6.49 -19.83
N PHE A 83 -1.40 -6.29 -20.67
CA PHE A 83 -2.14 -5.04 -20.72
C PHE A 83 -2.82 -4.73 -19.38
N LEU A 84 -3.54 -5.71 -18.80
CA LEU A 84 -4.23 -5.54 -17.52
C LEU A 84 -3.25 -5.44 -16.35
N THR A 85 -2.30 -6.36 -16.29
CA THR A 85 -1.32 -6.41 -15.18
C THR A 85 -0.33 -5.25 -15.20
N GLY A 86 0.03 -4.75 -16.38
CA GLY A 86 0.84 -3.55 -16.54
C GLY A 86 0.09 -2.28 -16.15
N THR A 87 -1.23 -2.22 -16.40
CA THR A 87 -2.06 -1.06 -16.05
C THR A 87 -2.42 -1.06 -14.57
N PHE A 88 -2.81 -2.21 -14.02
CA PHE A 88 -3.28 -2.35 -12.64
C PHE A 88 -2.30 -3.18 -11.79
N ARG A 89 -1.09 -2.66 -11.59
CA ARG A 89 -0.02 -3.36 -10.87
C ARG A 89 -0.38 -3.75 -9.43
N ALA A 90 -1.21 -2.95 -8.78
CA ALA A 90 -1.66 -3.17 -7.41
C ALA A 90 -2.90 -4.08 -7.36
N SER A 91 -2.78 -5.30 -7.88
CA SER A 91 -3.90 -6.25 -7.99
C SER A 91 -4.60 -6.51 -6.65
N GLY A 92 -3.87 -6.58 -5.54
CA GLY A 92 -4.44 -6.79 -4.21
C GLY A 92 -5.50 -5.75 -3.79
N ARG A 93 -5.47 -4.54 -4.35
CA ARG A 93 -6.47 -3.50 -4.06
C ARG A 93 -7.88 -3.85 -4.56
N PHE A 94 -7.99 -4.70 -5.56
CA PHE A 94 -9.30 -5.15 -6.06
C PHE A 94 -10.07 -5.97 -5.03
N PHE A 95 -9.38 -6.57 -4.05
CA PHE A 95 -10.03 -7.24 -2.94
C PHE A 95 -10.82 -6.27 -2.03
N TRP A 96 -10.50 -4.99 -2.00
CA TRP A 96 -11.25 -4.02 -1.21
C TRP A 96 -12.72 -3.97 -1.57
N LEU A 97 -13.05 -4.10 -2.87
CA LEU A 97 -14.45 -4.17 -3.31
C LEU A 97 -15.15 -5.41 -2.76
N VAL A 98 -14.46 -6.54 -2.78
CA VAL A 98 -14.97 -7.80 -2.22
C VAL A 98 -15.16 -7.68 -0.69
N SER A 99 -14.16 -7.15 0.01
CA SER A 99 -14.22 -6.99 1.47
C SER A 99 -15.30 -6.02 1.91
N LEU A 100 -15.50 -4.92 1.19
CA LEU A 100 -16.60 -3.98 1.44
C LEU A 100 -17.96 -4.62 1.22
N LEU A 101 -18.12 -5.40 0.15
CA LEU A 101 -19.38 -6.12 -0.09
C LEU A 101 -19.66 -7.12 1.02
N VAL A 102 -18.66 -7.89 1.44
CA VAL A 102 -18.78 -8.83 2.58
C VAL A 102 -19.18 -8.08 3.85
N LEU A 103 -18.57 -6.93 4.14
CA LEU A 103 -18.91 -6.08 5.27
C LEU A 103 -20.37 -5.62 5.20
N PHE A 104 -20.80 -5.07 4.06
CA PHE A 104 -22.17 -4.57 3.90
C PHE A 104 -23.21 -5.67 4.03
N VAL A 105 -22.98 -6.82 3.39
CA VAL A 105 -23.89 -7.97 3.48
C VAL A 105 -23.96 -8.50 4.93
N THR A 106 -22.83 -8.55 5.62
CA THR A 106 -22.75 -8.98 7.02
C THR A 106 -23.54 -8.03 7.93
N LEU A 107 -23.30 -6.72 7.83
CA LEU A 107 -24.01 -5.72 8.63
C LEU A 107 -25.52 -5.69 8.31
N ALA A 108 -25.88 -5.67 7.02
CA ALA A 108 -27.29 -5.70 6.62
C ALA A 108 -28.02 -6.94 7.14
N SER A 109 -27.31 -8.09 7.18
CA SER A 109 -27.84 -9.32 7.72
C SER A 109 -28.08 -9.27 9.23
N LEU A 110 -27.18 -8.64 9.98
CA LEU A 110 -27.26 -8.52 11.42
C LEU A 110 -28.28 -7.45 11.85
N LEU A 111 -28.32 -6.32 11.15
CA LEU A 111 -29.19 -5.18 11.47
C LEU A 111 -30.64 -5.40 11.02
N LYS A 112 -30.92 -6.42 10.25
CA LYS A 112 -32.31 -6.76 9.87
C LYS A 112 -33.12 -7.05 11.13
N LYS A 113 -34.18 -6.24 11.37
CA LYS A 113 -35.05 -6.35 12.54
C LYS A 113 -35.68 -7.76 12.62
N ARG A 114 -35.59 -8.39 13.79
CA ARG A 114 -36.20 -9.67 14.11
C ARG A 114 -36.91 -9.58 15.45
N SER A 115 -38.12 -10.11 15.50
CA SER A 115 -38.92 -10.09 16.74
C SER A 115 -38.32 -10.94 17.87
N TRP A 116 -37.59 -12.00 17.51
CA TRP A 116 -37.05 -12.96 18.49
C TRP A 116 -35.62 -12.62 18.97
N LEU A 117 -34.92 -11.71 18.29
CA LEU A 117 -33.53 -11.36 18.63
C LEU A 117 -33.50 -9.97 19.27
N PRO A 118 -33.13 -9.86 20.56
CA PRO A 118 -33.04 -8.58 21.23
C PRO A 118 -32.01 -7.65 20.58
N THR A 119 -32.36 -6.39 20.40
CA THR A 119 -31.46 -5.38 19.84
C THR A 119 -30.15 -5.28 20.66
N LEU A 120 -30.25 -5.45 21.98
CA LEU A 120 -29.11 -5.45 22.89
C LEU A 120 -28.03 -6.49 22.49
N VAL A 121 -28.45 -7.70 22.12
CA VAL A 121 -27.50 -8.77 21.71
C VAL A 121 -26.74 -8.36 20.46
N ILE A 122 -27.42 -7.81 19.46
CA ILE A 122 -26.78 -7.34 18.23
C ILE A 122 -25.84 -6.17 18.54
N THR A 123 -26.27 -5.24 19.39
CA THR A 123 -25.42 -4.09 19.78
C THR A 123 -24.16 -4.59 20.50
N CYS A 124 -24.29 -5.51 21.46
CA CYS A 124 -23.13 -6.07 22.15
C CYS A 124 -22.19 -6.81 21.18
N LEU A 125 -22.73 -7.58 20.24
CA LEU A 125 -21.94 -8.30 19.24
C LEU A 125 -21.15 -7.33 18.33
N VAL A 126 -21.83 -6.31 17.80
CA VAL A 126 -21.20 -5.29 16.94
C VAL A 126 -20.14 -4.49 17.71
N THR A 127 -20.45 -4.10 18.95
CA THR A 127 -19.48 -3.37 19.81
C THR A 127 -18.25 -4.26 20.10
N THR A 128 -18.44 -5.52 20.39
CA THR A 128 -17.32 -6.46 20.58
C THR A 128 -16.48 -6.61 19.32
N ALA A 129 -17.13 -6.70 18.16
CA ALA A 129 -16.44 -6.76 16.87
C ALA A 129 -15.64 -5.48 16.57
N LEU A 130 -16.17 -4.30 16.89
CA LEU A 130 -15.45 -3.03 16.77
C LEU A 130 -14.23 -2.98 17.68
N ILE A 131 -14.37 -3.40 18.94
CA ILE A 131 -13.25 -3.46 19.89
C ILE A 131 -12.16 -4.41 19.37
N LEU A 132 -12.55 -5.58 18.87
CA LEU A 132 -11.61 -6.53 18.28
C LEU A 132 -10.92 -5.96 17.07
N GLN A 133 -11.64 -5.28 16.18
CA GLN A 133 -11.08 -4.64 15.00
C GLN A 133 -10.04 -3.56 15.36
N VAL A 134 -10.36 -2.72 16.35
CA VAL A 134 -9.43 -1.70 16.85
C VAL A 134 -8.17 -2.34 17.45
N LYS A 135 -8.33 -3.39 18.25
CA LYS A 135 -7.19 -4.12 18.83
C LYS A 135 -6.32 -4.79 17.76
N ASP A 136 -6.94 -5.30 16.72
CA ASP A 136 -6.27 -5.97 15.60
C ASP A 136 -5.41 -5.02 14.78
N VAL A 137 -5.89 -3.79 14.55
CA VAL A 137 -5.19 -2.76 13.77
C VAL A 137 -4.18 -1.96 14.61
N ARG A 138 -4.35 -1.93 15.94
CA ARG A 138 -3.54 -1.11 16.85
C ARG A 138 -2.02 -1.31 16.73
N PRO A 139 -1.48 -2.55 16.66
CA PRO A 139 -0.03 -2.75 16.54
C PRO A 139 0.55 -2.08 15.28
N TRP A 140 -0.21 -2.08 14.19
CA TRP A 140 0.20 -1.43 12.95
C TRP A 140 0.17 0.10 13.08
N LEU A 141 -0.88 0.65 13.70
CA LEU A 141 -0.97 2.10 13.98
C LEU A 141 0.16 2.56 14.92
N ASP A 142 0.47 1.78 15.96
CA ASP A 142 1.54 2.10 16.90
C ASP A 142 2.92 2.07 16.22
N ARG A 143 3.11 1.14 15.27
CA ARG A 143 4.32 1.12 14.44
C ARG A 143 4.42 2.37 13.56
N ILE A 144 3.36 2.75 12.86
CA ILE A 144 3.35 3.99 12.05
C ILE A 144 3.68 5.20 12.91
N LYS A 145 3.06 5.32 14.10
CA LYS A 145 3.33 6.42 15.02
C LYS A 145 4.78 6.44 15.48
N THR A 146 5.36 5.27 15.73
CA THR A 146 6.76 5.15 16.15
C THR A 146 7.71 5.53 15.02
N GLU A 147 7.44 5.03 13.80
CA GLU A 147 8.24 5.37 12.62
C GLU A 147 8.14 6.87 12.29
N ALA A 148 6.94 7.46 12.38
CA ALA A 148 6.72 8.88 12.12
C ALA A 148 7.42 9.81 13.13
N LYS A 149 7.72 9.30 14.33
CA LYS A 149 8.47 10.06 15.37
C LYS A 149 9.98 9.95 15.23
N LYS A 150 10.49 9.05 14.39
CA LYS A 150 11.93 8.95 14.15
C LYS A 150 12.42 10.25 13.53
N PRO A 151 13.49 10.85 14.08
CA PRO A 151 14.07 12.04 13.46
C PRO A 151 14.52 11.71 12.05
N SER A 152 14.44 12.71 11.18
CA SER A 152 15.07 12.60 9.87
C SER A 152 16.55 12.27 10.04
N LYS A 153 17.09 11.40 9.21
CA LYS A 153 18.54 11.14 9.21
C LYS A 153 19.35 12.35 8.77
N LEU A 154 18.70 13.30 8.09
CA LEU A 154 19.28 14.61 7.80
C LEU A 154 18.80 15.58 8.91
N ASN A 155 19.75 16.18 9.63
CA ASN A 155 19.44 17.29 10.50
C ASN A 155 19.19 18.54 9.64
N TYR A 156 17.93 18.90 9.44
CA TYR A 156 17.58 20.00 8.55
C TYR A 156 18.19 21.33 8.98
N ALA A 157 18.38 21.57 10.27
CA ALA A 157 18.98 22.80 10.75
C ALA A 157 20.38 23.04 10.19
N ASP A 158 21.17 22.00 10.00
CA ASP A 158 22.53 22.09 9.45
C ASP A 158 22.52 22.50 7.95
N TRP A 159 21.40 22.27 7.29
CA TRP A 159 21.23 22.58 5.87
C TRP A 159 20.63 23.96 5.62
N ALA A 160 20.11 24.63 6.64
CA ALA A 160 19.45 25.93 6.50
C ALA A 160 20.30 26.97 5.76
N PRO A 161 21.62 27.16 6.07
CA PRO A 161 22.44 28.14 5.37
C PRO A 161 22.62 27.85 3.89
N VAL A 162 22.72 26.55 3.53
CA VAL A 162 22.85 26.12 2.12
C VAL A 162 21.52 26.29 1.40
N MET A 163 20.42 25.89 2.05
CA MET A 163 19.08 25.98 1.46
C MET A 163 18.61 27.41 1.26
N ALA A 164 19.11 28.38 2.04
CA ALA A 164 18.83 29.80 1.83
C ALA A 164 19.41 30.34 0.52
N GLN A 165 20.47 29.73 -0.01
CA GLN A 165 21.20 30.19 -1.19
C GLN A 165 20.78 29.51 -2.48
N VAL A 166 19.93 28.48 -2.43
CA VAL A 166 19.53 27.71 -3.59
C VAL A 166 18.02 27.70 -3.79
N ASP A 167 17.60 27.66 -5.03
CA ASP A 167 16.18 27.61 -5.41
C ASP A 167 15.74 26.18 -5.75
N LYS A 168 16.69 25.34 -6.14
CA LYS A 168 16.43 24.01 -6.66
C LYS A 168 17.46 23.00 -6.19
N LEU A 169 16.98 21.81 -5.85
CA LEU A 169 17.81 20.62 -5.64
C LEU A 169 17.79 19.76 -6.91
N VAL A 170 18.96 19.32 -7.32
CA VAL A 170 19.15 18.47 -8.50
C VAL A 170 19.83 17.19 -8.07
N MET A 171 19.11 16.08 -8.17
CA MET A 171 19.59 14.75 -7.74
C MET A 171 20.05 13.94 -8.93
N TYR A 172 21.23 13.32 -8.81
CA TYR A 172 21.77 12.38 -9.79
C TYR A 172 22.31 11.11 -9.14
N PRO A 173 21.94 9.93 -9.68
CA PRO A 173 20.88 9.74 -10.67
C PRO A 173 19.52 10.08 -10.06
N THR A 174 18.50 10.27 -10.89
CA THR A 174 17.14 10.49 -10.40
C THR A 174 16.63 9.29 -9.61
N TYR A 175 15.60 9.49 -8.76
CA TYR A 175 15.12 8.49 -7.79
C TYR A 175 15.05 7.06 -8.33
N GLN A 176 14.45 6.87 -9.49
CA GLN A 176 14.22 5.53 -10.03
C GLN A 176 15.45 4.92 -10.71
N CYS A 177 16.42 5.75 -11.09
CA CYS A 177 17.69 5.32 -11.65
C CYS A 177 18.75 5.05 -10.58
N ALA A 178 18.46 5.37 -9.33
CA ALA A 178 19.36 5.25 -8.18
C ALA A 178 19.31 3.90 -7.45
N HIS A 179 18.53 2.93 -7.95
CA HIS A 179 18.42 1.61 -7.32
C HIS A 179 19.81 0.94 -7.17
N PRO A 180 20.13 0.35 -6.00
CA PRO A 180 19.29 0.05 -4.84
C PRO A 180 19.28 1.14 -3.73
N HIS A 181 19.95 2.26 -3.89
CA HIS A 181 20.18 3.26 -2.83
C HIS A 181 19.09 4.34 -2.72
N TYR A 182 17.90 4.10 -3.26
CA TYR A 182 16.81 5.08 -3.31
C TYR A 182 16.33 5.62 -1.95
N GLN A 183 16.63 4.96 -0.84
CA GLN A 183 16.18 5.43 0.48
C GLN A 183 16.77 6.80 0.85
N HIS A 184 17.99 7.11 0.44
CA HIS A 184 18.62 8.40 0.68
C HIS A 184 17.87 9.54 -0.01
N TYR A 185 17.25 9.27 -1.14
CA TYR A 185 16.48 10.23 -1.90
C TYR A 185 15.21 10.68 -1.17
N ILE A 186 14.59 9.78 -0.37
CA ILE A 186 13.42 10.12 0.43
C ILE A 186 13.76 11.26 1.39
N TRP A 187 14.93 11.23 2.03
CA TRP A 187 15.34 12.28 2.95
C TRP A 187 15.61 13.61 2.24
N VAL A 188 16.23 13.58 1.07
CA VAL A 188 16.45 14.78 0.26
C VAL A 188 15.13 15.34 -0.25
N MET A 189 14.18 14.48 -0.66
CA MET A 189 12.83 14.90 -1.06
C MET A 189 12.09 15.57 0.11
N GLN A 190 12.18 14.98 1.32
CA GLN A 190 11.59 15.56 2.53
C GLN A 190 12.23 16.90 2.87
N MET A 191 13.56 17.03 2.74
CA MET A 191 14.29 18.26 2.96
C MET A 191 13.89 19.35 1.94
N ALA A 192 13.78 18.99 0.66
CA ALA A 192 13.29 19.91 -0.37
C ALA A 192 11.88 20.43 -0.05
N GLY A 193 10.98 19.53 0.37
CA GLY A 193 9.63 19.89 0.81
C GLY A 193 9.62 20.77 2.05
N TYR A 194 10.47 20.48 3.04
CA TYR A 194 10.58 21.27 4.28
C TYR A 194 11.01 22.73 3.99
N TYR A 195 11.95 22.93 3.06
CA TYR A 195 12.42 24.27 2.68
C TYR A 195 11.66 24.90 1.50
N GLY A 196 10.62 24.24 0.98
CA GLY A 196 9.86 24.74 -0.16
C GLY A 196 10.66 24.88 -1.46
N LYS A 197 11.66 24.01 -1.67
CA LYS A 197 12.55 24.05 -2.83
C LYS A 197 12.10 23.13 -3.94
N LEU A 198 12.37 23.51 -5.19
CA LEU A 198 12.13 22.67 -6.35
C LEU A 198 13.06 21.44 -6.33
N LEU A 199 12.60 20.33 -6.88
CA LEU A 199 13.37 19.10 -7.01
C LEU A 199 13.17 18.50 -8.40
N ASN A 200 14.24 18.05 -9.06
CA ASN A 200 14.18 17.40 -10.37
C ASN A 200 13.76 15.94 -10.31
N SER A 201 13.64 15.39 -9.14
CA SER A 201 13.43 13.96 -8.92
C SER A 201 12.27 13.71 -7.96
N GLY A 202 11.57 12.59 -8.16
CA GLY A 202 10.48 12.18 -7.29
C GLY A 202 10.02 10.77 -7.61
N TYR A 203 9.18 10.22 -6.74
CA TYR A 203 8.54 8.94 -7.02
C TYR A 203 7.44 9.13 -8.07
N VAL A 204 7.72 8.65 -9.29
CA VAL A 204 6.75 8.66 -10.39
C VAL A 204 6.40 7.22 -10.74
N ALA A 205 5.19 6.79 -10.39
CA ALA A 205 4.77 5.40 -10.52
C ALA A 205 4.75 4.87 -11.96
N ARG A 206 4.66 5.73 -12.98
CA ARG A 206 4.49 5.36 -14.39
C ARG A 206 5.31 6.25 -15.32
N SER A 207 6.59 6.40 -15.05
CA SER A 207 7.48 7.09 -15.97
C SER A 207 8.22 6.10 -16.87
N LYS A 208 8.40 6.48 -18.14
CA LYS A 208 9.40 5.84 -19.00
C LYS A 208 10.76 6.41 -18.61
N LEU A 209 11.53 5.61 -17.90
CA LEU A 209 12.86 6.02 -17.43
C LEU A 209 13.87 5.88 -18.55
N ASN A 210 14.65 6.94 -18.74
CA ASN A 210 15.86 6.88 -19.55
C ASN A 210 17.07 7.16 -18.66
N CYS A 211 17.50 6.14 -17.93
CA CYS A 211 18.64 6.28 -17.01
C CYS A 211 19.97 6.55 -17.71
N ALA A 212 20.08 6.30 -19.00
CA ALA A 212 21.25 6.69 -19.78
C ALA A 212 21.29 8.20 -20.01
N ALA A 213 20.15 8.81 -20.36
CA ALA A 213 20.04 10.27 -20.49
C ALA A 213 20.24 10.97 -19.13
N ASP A 214 19.80 10.37 -18.03
CA ASP A 214 20.02 10.88 -16.68
C ASP A 214 21.54 10.96 -16.34
N LYS A 215 22.33 9.97 -16.72
CA LYS A 215 23.78 9.98 -16.57
C LYS A 215 24.48 11.05 -17.44
N LEU A 216 23.97 11.27 -18.63
CA LEU A 216 24.53 12.29 -19.54
C LEU A 216 24.25 13.71 -19.06
N ALA A 217 23.14 13.92 -18.39
CA ALA A 217 22.74 15.23 -17.87
C ALA A 217 23.72 15.80 -16.83
N ILE A 218 24.48 14.96 -16.13
CA ILE A 218 25.48 15.41 -15.15
C ILE A 218 26.70 16.07 -15.82
N ASN A 219 26.94 15.79 -17.09
CA ASN A 219 28.05 16.38 -17.86
C ASN A 219 27.68 17.77 -18.43
N GLN A 220 26.47 18.26 -18.18
CA GLN A 220 26.04 19.58 -18.58
C GLN A 220 26.51 20.63 -17.56
N ALA A 221 26.51 21.87 -17.97
CA ALA A 221 26.96 22.98 -17.13
C ALA A 221 26.19 23.06 -15.82
N PHE A 222 26.91 23.27 -14.71
CA PHE A 222 26.30 23.57 -13.43
C PHE A 222 25.71 24.99 -13.42
N PHE A 223 24.49 25.07 -12.91
CA PHE A 223 23.81 26.36 -12.80
C PHE A 223 23.99 26.95 -11.39
N PRO A 224 24.18 28.23 -11.24
CA PRO A 224 24.14 28.90 -9.95
C PRO A 224 22.76 28.71 -9.30
N ASN A 225 22.65 28.85 -8.00
CA ASN A 225 21.44 28.69 -7.21
C ASN A 225 20.82 27.26 -7.26
N GLN A 226 21.61 26.26 -7.64
CA GLN A 226 21.19 24.86 -7.58
C GLN A 226 22.12 24.04 -6.68
N LEU A 227 21.53 23.21 -5.81
CA LEU A 227 22.27 22.24 -5.02
C LEU A 227 22.24 20.88 -5.73
N TYR A 228 23.41 20.41 -6.11
CA TYR A 228 23.56 19.11 -6.75
C TYR A 228 23.82 18.03 -5.70
N VAL A 229 22.95 17.04 -5.67
CA VAL A 229 23.05 15.89 -4.78
C VAL A 229 23.41 14.66 -5.60
N LEU A 230 24.63 14.19 -5.42
CA LEU A 230 25.18 13.05 -6.17
C LEU A 230 25.21 11.82 -5.29
N SER A 231 24.90 10.64 -5.84
CA SER A 231 25.20 9.40 -5.15
C SER A 231 26.72 9.19 -5.11
N SER A 232 27.22 8.51 -4.06
CA SER A 232 28.66 8.23 -3.93
C SER A 232 29.23 7.49 -5.16
N ALA A 233 28.45 6.59 -5.76
CA ALA A 233 28.88 5.89 -6.99
C ALA A 233 28.99 6.81 -8.20
N VAL A 234 28.17 7.86 -8.29
CA VAL A 234 28.27 8.85 -9.36
C VAL A 234 29.41 9.81 -9.09
N TYR A 235 29.57 10.24 -7.84
CA TYR A 235 30.66 11.15 -7.45
C TYR A 235 32.04 10.55 -7.69
N ALA A 236 32.23 9.27 -7.37
CA ALA A 236 33.52 8.57 -7.58
C ALA A 236 33.94 8.49 -9.06
N ASN A 237 32.99 8.63 -9.99
CA ASN A 237 33.22 8.53 -11.44
C ASN A 237 32.96 9.88 -12.16
N ALA A 238 32.71 10.94 -11.43
CA ALA A 238 32.46 12.24 -12.03
C ALA A 238 33.78 12.89 -12.51
N PRO A 239 33.78 13.50 -13.68
CA PRO A 239 34.95 14.15 -14.25
C PRO A 239 35.12 15.57 -13.67
N PHE A 240 35.38 15.70 -12.37
CA PHE A 240 35.68 16.96 -11.72
C PHE A 240 37.20 17.15 -11.60
#